data_a4a928a63fb807bd50454a9378e5473b
#
_entry.id   a4a928a63fb807bd50454a9378e5473b
#
_cell.length_a   1.000
_cell.length_b   1.000
_cell.length_c   1.000
_cell.angle_alpha   90.00
_cell.angle_beta   90.00
_cell.angle_gamma   90.00
#
_symmetry.space_group_name_H-M   'P 1'
#
loop_
_entity.id
_entity.type
_entity.pdbx_description
1 polymer ?
#
loop_
_entity_poly.entity_id
_entity_poly.type
_entity_poly.pdbx_seq_one_letter_code
_entity_poly.pdbx_strand_id
1 'polypeptide(L)'
;MGRVEGKVALITGAGRGQGRSHAVRLAEEGADVILLDICADIPGVGYPMATKEDLDETVRLVEKFDRRVIPAVVDVRDRPALDRAVAAAVKTLGRLDIVVANAGICPIGPDYPVTAFADAVDVDLVGVLNTVHAALSWVADGGSIIATGSVAGLLPNAVTNPGNGPGGAGYGLAKQVISQYVVVLARQLARRSIRVNAVHPTNCNTDMLHSPPMYKSFRKDLPEPTREDAEQGFYRMQAMPIPWVEPDDIANAVVYLASDESRYVTGQQLAIDGGALLQA
;
A
#
# COMPACT_ATOMS: atom_id res chain seq x y z
N MET A 1 11.80 -24.45 2.06
CA MET A 1 12.26 -23.41 1.11
C MET A 1 11.12 -22.41 1.00
N GLY A 2 11.37 -21.15 1.29
CA GLY A 2 10.35 -20.13 1.27
C GLY A 2 9.86 -19.84 -0.16
N ARG A 3 8.64 -19.31 -0.30
CA ARG A 3 7.97 -19.07 -1.61
C ARG A 3 8.67 -17.99 -2.43
N VAL A 4 9.48 -17.13 -1.80
CA VAL A 4 10.29 -16.07 -2.42
C VAL A 4 11.76 -16.13 -1.98
N GLU A 5 12.25 -17.33 -1.68
CA GLU A 5 13.62 -17.59 -1.24
C GLU A 5 14.66 -17.01 -2.20
N GLY A 6 15.61 -16.23 -1.65
CA GLY A 6 16.70 -15.61 -2.42
C GLY A 6 16.28 -14.44 -3.31
N LYS A 7 15.02 -14.01 -3.29
CA LYS A 7 14.55 -12.79 -3.95
C LYS A 7 14.82 -11.55 -3.08
N VAL A 8 14.80 -10.37 -3.70
CA VAL A 8 14.91 -9.07 -3.03
C VAL A 8 13.63 -8.28 -3.30
N ALA A 9 13.00 -7.80 -2.24
CA ALA A 9 11.76 -7.02 -2.31
C ALA A 9 11.96 -5.57 -1.84
N LEU A 10 11.45 -4.62 -2.60
CA LEU A 10 11.32 -3.20 -2.24
C LEU A 10 9.90 -2.94 -1.75
N ILE A 11 9.76 -2.35 -0.57
CA ILE A 11 8.46 -1.98 0.01
C ILE A 11 8.47 -0.51 0.41
N THR A 12 7.47 0.27 -0.02
CA THR A 12 7.26 1.65 0.43
C THR A 12 6.14 1.74 1.47
N GLY A 13 6.22 2.72 2.38
CA GLY A 13 5.35 2.80 3.54
C GLY A 13 5.57 1.65 4.52
N ALA A 14 6.85 1.27 4.71
CA ALA A 14 7.25 0.05 5.39
C ALA A 14 7.34 0.17 6.92
N GLY A 15 7.16 1.37 7.49
CA GLY A 15 7.31 1.62 8.92
C GLY A 15 6.24 0.95 9.77
N ARG A 16 5.01 0.78 9.25
CA ARG A 16 3.89 0.19 10.01
C ARG A 16 2.79 -0.39 9.10
N GLY A 17 1.73 -0.89 9.74
CA GLY A 17 0.51 -1.35 9.05
C GLY A 17 0.78 -2.39 7.98
N GLN A 18 0.16 -2.22 6.80
CA GLN A 18 0.32 -3.16 5.69
C GLN A 18 1.77 -3.28 5.22
N GLY A 19 2.51 -2.15 5.11
CA GLY A 19 3.89 -2.19 4.64
C GLY A 19 4.82 -2.99 5.56
N ARG A 20 4.66 -2.86 6.88
CA ARG A 20 5.36 -3.71 7.87
C ARG A 20 5.01 -5.18 7.69
N SER A 21 3.71 -5.49 7.57
CA SER A 21 3.24 -6.87 7.38
C SER A 21 3.78 -7.47 6.08
N HIS A 22 3.79 -6.72 4.97
CA HIS A 22 4.40 -7.17 3.71
C HIS A 22 5.89 -7.49 3.88
N ALA A 23 6.64 -6.62 4.57
CA ALA A 23 8.07 -6.82 4.81
C ALA A 23 8.34 -8.10 5.62
N VAL A 24 7.61 -8.28 6.72
CA VAL A 24 7.75 -9.42 7.63
C VAL A 24 7.37 -10.73 6.91
N ARG A 25 6.24 -10.75 6.19
CA ARG A 25 5.77 -11.95 5.48
C ARG A 25 6.68 -12.35 4.32
N LEU A 26 7.20 -11.36 3.56
CA LEU A 26 8.16 -11.63 2.50
C LEU A 26 9.51 -12.14 3.06
N ALA A 27 9.96 -11.61 4.19
CA ALA A 27 11.17 -12.07 4.88
C ALA A 27 11.01 -13.50 5.43
N GLU A 28 9.87 -13.81 6.04
CA GLU A 28 9.52 -15.16 6.51
C GLU A 28 9.56 -16.19 5.36
N GLU A 29 9.18 -15.76 4.16
CA GLU A 29 9.20 -16.57 2.94
C GLU A 29 10.55 -16.51 2.19
N GLY A 30 11.60 -15.94 2.82
CA GLY A 30 12.98 -16.02 2.37
C GLY A 30 13.50 -14.86 1.52
N ALA A 31 12.77 -13.74 1.42
CA ALA A 31 13.26 -12.56 0.72
C ALA A 31 14.14 -11.67 1.61
N ASP A 32 15.18 -11.08 1.03
CA ASP A 32 15.82 -9.89 1.55
C ASP A 32 14.95 -8.66 1.22
N VAL A 33 14.97 -7.61 2.04
CA VAL A 33 14.04 -6.49 1.86
C VAL A 33 14.71 -5.12 1.89
N ILE A 34 14.16 -4.21 1.07
CA ILE A 34 14.46 -2.77 1.07
C ILE A 34 13.22 -2.08 1.62
N LEU A 35 13.35 -1.36 2.73
CA LEU A 35 12.27 -0.71 3.45
C LEU A 35 12.36 0.80 3.30
N LEU A 36 11.39 1.40 2.61
CA LEU A 36 11.32 2.85 2.45
C LEU A 36 10.09 3.40 3.18
N ASP A 37 10.29 4.44 3.97
CA ASP A 37 9.22 5.18 4.64
C ASP A 37 9.61 6.65 4.78
N ILE A 38 8.64 7.55 4.84
CA ILE A 38 8.89 8.97 5.06
C ILE A 38 9.32 9.25 6.51
N CYS A 39 8.85 8.47 7.47
CA CYS A 39 9.09 8.60 8.90
C CYS A 39 8.85 10.02 9.44
N ALA A 40 7.84 10.69 8.91
CA ALA A 40 7.47 12.04 9.30
C ALA A 40 5.98 12.29 9.03
N ASP A 41 5.38 13.14 9.85
CA ASP A 41 3.99 13.56 9.63
C ASP A 41 3.85 14.38 8.36
N ILE A 42 2.74 14.17 7.65
CA ILE A 42 2.35 14.97 6.48
C ILE A 42 1.31 15.97 6.96
N PRO A 43 1.56 17.28 6.81
CA PRO A 43 0.58 18.31 7.16
C PRO A 43 -0.77 18.02 6.48
N GLY A 44 -1.88 18.11 7.22
CA GLY A 44 -3.20 17.85 6.68
C GLY A 44 -3.62 16.37 6.68
N VAL A 45 -2.82 15.44 7.17
CA VAL A 45 -3.25 14.07 7.49
C VAL A 45 -3.70 14.01 8.94
N GLY A 46 -4.94 13.57 9.19
CA GLY A 46 -5.59 13.62 10.51
C GLY A 46 -5.21 12.46 11.45
N TYR A 47 -4.11 11.80 11.22
CA TYR A 47 -3.54 10.75 12.08
C TYR A 47 -2.02 10.75 11.99
N PRO A 48 -1.30 10.36 13.07
CA PRO A 48 0.17 10.29 13.06
C PRO A 48 0.67 9.38 11.95
N MET A 49 1.76 9.74 11.30
CA MET A 49 2.47 8.86 10.36
C MET A 49 3.45 7.93 11.10
N ALA A 50 4.09 7.03 10.38
CA ALA A 50 5.14 6.20 10.95
C ALA A 50 6.33 7.07 11.40
N THR A 51 6.97 6.66 12.49
CA THR A 51 8.22 7.28 12.99
C THR A 51 9.44 6.50 12.52
N LYS A 52 10.63 7.02 12.81
CA LYS A 52 11.87 6.28 12.57
C LYS A 52 11.94 5.01 13.43
N GLU A 53 11.44 5.08 14.65
CA GLU A 53 11.36 3.95 15.59
C GLU A 53 10.43 2.86 15.06
N ASP A 54 9.34 3.23 14.40
CA ASP A 54 8.46 2.28 13.72
C ASP A 54 9.16 1.54 12.59
N LEU A 55 9.96 2.26 11.79
CA LEU A 55 10.75 1.64 10.73
C LEU A 55 11.83 0.72 11.31
N ASP A 56 12.48 1.13 12.40
CA ASP A 56 13.48 0.31 13.09
C ASP A 56 12.86 -0.95 13.72
N GLU A 57 11.61 -0.88 14.19
CA GLU A 57 10.87 -2.06 14.63
C GLU A 57 10.63 -3.02 13.45
N THR A 58 10.26 -2.51 12.27
CA THR A 58 10.10 -3.37 11.08
C THR A 58 11.43 -4.06 10.71
N VAL A 59 12.55 -3.35 10.80
CA VAL A 59 13.89 -3.94 10.60
C VAL A 59 14.11 -5.10 11.57
N ARG A 60 13.89 -4.89 12.88
CA ARG A 60 14.07 -5.94 13.91
C ARG A 60 13.18 -7.16 13.68
N LEU A 61 11.97 -6.96 13.19
CA LEU A 61 11.05 -8.05 12.88
C LEU A 61 11.53 -8.88 11.69
N VAL A 62 12.08 -8.24 10.66
CA VAL A 62 12.66 -8.90 9.48
C VAL A 62 13.92 -9.69 9.85
N GLU A 63 14.80 -9.11 10.67
CA GLU A 63 16.05 -9.75 11.10
C GLU A 63 15.83 -11.07 11.84
N LYS A 64 14.65 -11.27 12.46
CA LYS A 64 14.30 -12.55 13.11
C LYS A 64 14.29 -13.75 12.16
N PHE A 65 14.15 -13.49 10.87
CA PHE A 65 14.15 -14.52 9.81
C PHE A 65 15.51 -14.70 9.13
N ASP A 66 16.57 -14.10 9.71
CA ASP A 66 17.92 -14.13 9.12
C ASP A 66 17.98 -13.62 7.67
N ARG A 67 17.23 -12.52 7.41
CA ARG A 67 17.19 -11.86 6.11
C ARG A 67 17.89 -10.51 6.17
N ARG A 68 18.55 -10.16 5.05
CA ARG A 68 19.19 -8.83 4.93
C ARG A 68 18.10 -7.78 4.76
N VAL A 69 18.27 -6.65 5.43
CA VAL A 69 17.34 -5.53 5.38
C VAL A 69 18.09 -4.21 5.18
N ILE A 70 17.62 -3.39 4.25
CA ILE A 70 18.16 -2.04 3.99
C ILE A 70 17.04 -1.03 4.20
N PRO A 71 16.97 -0.36 5.36
CA PRO A 71 16.02 0.73 5.58
C PRO A 71 16.54 2.05 5.02
N ALA A 72 15.63 2.89 4.52
CA ALA A 72 15.92 4.29 4.20
C ALA A 72 14.71 5.18 4.46
N VAL A 73 14.97 6.37 5.02
CA VAL A 73 13.95 7.41 5.20
C VAL A 73 13.85 8.20 3.91
N VAL A 74 12.70 8.07 3.21
CA VAL A 74 12.47 8.67 1.89
C VAL A 74 10.99 8.97 1.71
N ASP A 75 10.69 10.18 1.23
CA ASP A 75 9.37 10.56 0.76
C ASP A 75 9.17 10.06 -0.68
N VAL A 76 8.10 9.31 -0.94
CA VAL A 76 7.77 8.81 -2.29
C VAL A 76 7.47 9.92 -3.30
N ARG A 77 7.19 11.14 -2.84
CA ARG A 77 7.02 12.32 -3.68
C ARG A 77 8.35 12.87 -4.20
N ASP A 78 9.46 12.63 -3.47
CA ASP A 78 10.82 13.05 -3.90
C ASP A 78 11.45 11.98 -4.80
N ARG A 79 11.16 12.06 -6.10
CA ARG A 79 11.68 11.14 -7.10
C ARG A 79 13.22 11.03 -7.10
N PRO A 80 14.00 12.14 -7.08
CA PRO A 80 15.44 12.04 -7.01
C PRO A 80 15.96 11.33 -5.76
N ALA A 81 15.33 11.52 -4.60
CA ALA A 81 15.71 10.81 -3.38
C ALA A 81 15.40 9.31 -3.48
N LEU A 82 14.23 8.95 -4.03
CA LEU A 82 13.88 7.56 -4.32
C LEU A 82 14.89 6.88 -5.24
N ASP A 83 15.25 7.52 -6.36
CA ASP A 83 16.22 6.99 -7.33
C ASP A 83 17.56 6.68 -6.63
N ARG A 84 18.04 7.59 -5.76
CA ARG A 84 19.28 7.39 -5.00
C ARG A 84 19.18 6.25 -3.99
N ALA A 85 18.08 6.21 -3.22
CA ALA A 85 17.88 5.21 -2.18
C ALA A 85 17.76 3.80 -2.77
N VAL A 86 16.94 3.64 -3.82
CA VAL A 86 16.77 2.36 -4.52
C VAL A 86 18.09 1.90 -5.13
N ALA A 87 18.81 2.77 -5.83
CA ALA A 87 20.09 2.43 -6.44
C ALA A 87 21.14 1.97 -5.41
N ALA A 88 21.23 2.66 -4.26
CA ALA A 88 22.16 2.30 -3.20
C ALA A 88 21.80 0.93 -2.58
N ALA A 89 20.53 0.71 -2.27
CA ALA A 89 20.06 -0.54 -1.67
C ALA A 89 20.23 -1.73 -2.62
N VAL A 90 19.87 -1.58 -3.91
CA VAL A 90 20.04 -2.64 -4.91
C VAL A 90 21.50 -2.97 -5.13
N LYS A 91 22.40 -1.98 -5.16
CA LYS A 91 23.85 -2.24 -5.24
C LYS A 91 24.36 -3.06 -4.05
N THR A 92 23.81 -2.85 -2.86
CA THR A 92 24.20 -3.59 -1.64
C THR A 92 23.68 -5.02 -1.66
N LEU A 93 22.42 -5.23 -2.09
CA LEU A 93 21.79 -6.56 -2.11
C LEU A 93 22.06 -7.36 -3.39
N GLY A 94 22.47 -6.69 -4.48
CA GLY A 94 22.91 -7.29 -5.73
C GLY A 94 21.80 -7.53 -6.76
N ARG A 95 20.51 -7.40 -6.40
CA ARG A 95 19.35 -7.63 -7.27
C ARG A 95 18.09 -6.93 -6.77
N LEU A 96 17.06 -6.88 -7.60
CA LEU A 96 15.70 -6.50 -7.23
C LEU A 96 14.71 -7.37 -8.02
N ASP A 97 13.80 -8.05 -7.35
CA ASP A 97 12.85 -8.98 -7.96
C ASP A 97 11.39 -8.57 -7.74
N ILE A 98 11.13 -7.96 -6.60
CA ILE A 98 9.77 -7.64 -6.16
C ILE A 98 9.69 -6.16 -5.79
N VAL A 99 8.64 -5.50 -6.24
CA VAL A 99 8.33 -4.11 -5.87
C VAL A 99 6.92 -4.07 -5.30
N VAL A 100 6.78 -3.59 -4.06
CA VAL A 100 5.49 -3.34 -3.41
C VAL A 100 5.35 -1.84 -3.22
N ALA A 101 4.65 -1.18 -4.16
CA ALA A 101 4.32 0.23 -4.10
C ALA A 101 3.09 0.41 -3.20
N ASN A 102 3.33 0.57 -1.89
CA ASN A 102 2.31 0.50 -0.85
C ASN A 102 2.08 1.83 -0.11
N ALA A 103 3.05 2.74 -0.05
CA ALA A 103 2.89 4.02 0.65
C ALA A 103 1.60 4.74 0.21
N GLY A 104 0.85 5.27 1.19
CA GLY A 104 -0.40 5.96 0.91
C GLY A 104 -0.95 6.66 2.15
N ILE A 105 -1.82 7.65 1.92
CA ILE A 105 -2.54 8.42 2.93
C ILE A 105 -4.03 8.51 2.58
N CYS A 106 -4.88 8.73 3.57
CA CYS A 106 -6.31 8.95 3.34
C CYS A 106 -6.82 10.12 4.21
N PRO A 107 -6.61 11.37 3.80
CA PRO A 107 -7.12 12.53 4.52
C PRO A 107 -8.63 12.70 4.25
N ILE A 108 -9.44 11.82 4.86
CA ILE A 108 -10.89 11.74 4.66
C ILE A 108 -11.65 12.66 5.61
N GLY A 109 -12.63 13.39 5.07
CA GLY A 109 -13.54 14.24 5.83
C GLY A 109 -13.88 15.52 5.09
N PRO A 110 -15.12 16.05 5.30
CA PRO A 110 -15.60 17.25 4.60
C PRO A 110 -14.87 18.54 5.02
N ASP A 111 -14.26 18.56 6.21
CA ASP A 111 -13.63 19.74 6.78
C ASP A 111 -12.16 19.93 6.34
N TYR A 112 -11.63 19.01 5.54
CA TYR A 112 -10.30 19.16 4.99
C TYR A 112 -10.22 20.25 3.90
N PRO A 113 -9.10 20.98 3.80
CA PRO A 113 -8.92 21.98 2.75
C PRO A 113 -8.86 21.32 1.36
N VAL A 114 -9.14 22.11 0.31
CA VAL A 114 -9.08 21.62 -1.08
C VAL A 114 -7.69 21.06 -1.43
N THR A 115 -6.63 21.56 -0.82
CA THR A 115 -5.25 21.06 -1.00
C THR A 115 -5.09 19.59 -0.60
N ALA A 116 -5.91 19.07 0.32
CA ALA A 116 -5.88 17.65 0.69
C ALA A 116 -6.16 16.70 -0.49
N PHE A 117 -6.86 17.19 -1.53
CA PHE A 117 -7.02 16.44 -2.78
C PHE A 117 -5.66 16.21 -3.47
N ALA A 118 -4.87 17.28 -3.60
CA ALA A 118 -3.53 17.20 -4.22
C ALA A 118 -2.58 16.36 -3.36
N ASP A 119 -2.59 16.53 -2.04
CA ASP A 119 -1.76 15.75 -1.12
C ASP A 119 -2.02 14.23 -1.26
N ALA A 120 -3.30 13.83 -1.34
CA ALA A 120 -3.67 12.45 -1.58
C ALA A 120 -3.20 11.94 -2.96
N VAL A 121 -3.38 12.74 -4.02
CA VAL A 121 -2.91 12.37 -5.37
C VAL A 121 -1.39 12.27 -5.43
N ASP A 122 -0.68 13.20 -4.80
CA ASP A 122 0.80 13.23 -4.82
C ASP A 122 1.40 12.02 -4.10
N VAL A 123 0.82 11.57 -3.00
CA VAL A 123 1.32 10.38 -2.30
C VAL A 123 0.81 9.10 -2.96
N ASP A 124 -0.52 8.96 -3.11
CA ASP A 124 -1.16 7.69 -3.49
C ASP A 124 -1.03 7.35 -4.96
N LEU A 125 -0.89 8.35 -5.85
CA LEU A 125 -0.69 8.12 -7.29
C LEU A 125 0.72 8.44 -7.72
N VAL A 126 1.17 9.70 -7.56
CA VAL A 126 2.51 10.10 -8.03
C VAL A 126 3.59 9.33 -7.28
N GLY A 127 3.43 9.10 -5.96
CA GLY A 127 4.34 8.28 -5.16
C GLY A 127 4.44 6.83 -5.64
N VAL A 128 3.32 6.22 -6.06
CA VAL A 128 3.33 4.87 -6.68
C VAL A 128 4.08 4.89 -8.02
N LEU A 129 3.79 5.86 -8.90
CA LEU A 129 4.49 6.03 -10.17
C LEU A 129 6.01 6.23 -9.96
N ASN A 130 6.39 7.08 -9.00
CA ASN A 130 7.78 7.33 -8.66
C ASN A 130 8.48 6.07 -8.14
N THR A 131 7.82 5.31 -7.25
CA THR A 131 8.34 4.04 -6.71
C THR A 131 8.62 3.04 -7.82
N VAL A 132 7.64 2.82 -8.71
CA VAL A 132 7.80 1.91 -9.84
C VAL A 132 8.91 2.37 -10.78
N HIS A 133 8.95 3.65 -11.13
CA HIS A 133 9.96 4.18 -12.05
C HIS A 133 11.38 4.10 -11.45
N ALA A 134 11.55 4.41 -10.16
CA ALA A 134 12.86 4.31 -9.50
C ALA A 134 13.39 2.87 -9.50
N ALA A 135 12.47 1.89 -9.43
CA ALA A 135 12.79 0.47 -9.41
C ALA A 135 12.97 -0.16 -10.79
N LEU A 136 12.30 0.36 -11.83
CA LEU A 136 12.07 -0.32 -13.12
C LEU A 136 13.35 -0.76 -13.85
N SER A 137 14.42 0.03 -13.78
CA SER A 137 15.73 -0.30 -14.37
C SER A 137 16.47 -1.40 -13.62
N TRP A 138 16.07 -1.69 -12.39
CA TRP A 138 16.68 -2.65 -11.50
C TRP A 138 15.90 -3.96 -11.40
N VAL A 139 14.59 -3.93 -11.67
CA VAL A 139 13.75 -5.13 -11.60
C VAL A 139 14.24 -6.17 -12.63
N ALA A 140 14.57 -7.36 -12.12
CA ALA A 140 14.99 -8.49 -12.95
C ALA A 140 13.86 -8.94 -13.89
N ASP A 141 14.23 -9.52 -15.03
CA ASP A 141 13.26 -10.23 -15.89
C ASP A 141 12.62 -11.38 -15.09
N GLY A 142 11.32 -11.56 -15.25
CA GLY A 142 10.54 -12.47 -14.41
C GLY A 142 10.09 -11.89 -13.06
N GLY A 143 10.43 -10.63 -12.75
CA GLY A 143 10.06 -9.97 -11.51
C GLY A 143 8.58 -9.71 -11.33
N SER A 144 8.21 -9.15 -10.16
CA SER A 144 6.83 -8.84 -9.80
C SER A 144 6.70 -7.43 -9.23
N ILE A 145 5.79 -6.64 -9.79
CA ILE A 145 5.42 -5.31 -9.29
C ILE A 145 3.99 -5.40 -8.76
N ILE A 146 3.78 -4.97 -7.52
CA ILE A 146 2.50 -5.02 -6.83
C ILE A 146 2.18 -3.61 -6.32
N ALA A 147 1.06 -3.07 -6.74
CA ALA A 147 0.57 -1.78 -6.25
C ALA A 147 -0.55 -1.98 -5.21
N THR A 148 -0.53 -1.21 -4.14
CA THR A 148 -1.62 -1.18 -3.17
C THR A 148 -2.70 -0.22 -3.67
N GLY A 149 -3.76 -0.80 -4.23
CA GLY A 149 -5.00 -0.12 -4.57
C GLY A 149 -5.90 0.07 -3.34
N SER A 150 -7.20 -0.01 -3.56
CA SER A 150 -8.26 -0.04 -2.53
C SER A 150 -9.57 -0.46 -3.21
N VAL A 151 -10.51 -1.02 -2.47
CA VAL A 151 -11.90 -1.17 -2.97
C VAL A 151 -12.48 0.18 -3.40
N ALA A 152 -12.06 1.29 -2.78
CA ALA A 152 -12.44 2.64 -3.20
C ALA A 152 -12.05 2.94 -4.66
N GLY A 153 -10.98 2.33 -5.18
CA GLY A 153 -10.59 2.45 -6.59
C GLY A 153 -11.44 1.62 -7.56
N LEU A 154 -12.24 0.71 -7.05
CA LEU A 154 -13.11 -0.18 -7.84
C LEU A 154 -14.60 0.19 -7.71
N LEU A 155 -14.94 1.04 -6.73
CA LEU A 155 -16.30 1.50 -6.48
C LEU A 155 -16.65 2.72 -7.35
N PRO A 156 -17.80 2.73 -8.05
CA PRO A 156 -18.17 3.81 -8.97
C PRO A 156 -18.28 5.20 -8.31
N ASN A 157 -18.69 5.24 -7.04
CA ASN A 157 -19.05 6.48 -6.35
C ASN A 157 -18.01 6.95 -5.32
N ALA A 158 -16.85 6.30 -5.22
CA ALA A 158 -15.85 6.63 -4.20
C ALA A 158 -15.30 8.05 -4.33
N VAL A 159 -15.12 8.52 -5.56
CA VAL A 159 -14.61 9.89 -5.86
C VAL A 159 -15.69 10.95 -5.65
N THR A 160 -16.93 10.63 -5.94
CA THR A 160 -18.04 11.61 -6.00
C THR A 160 -18.83 11.74 -4.72
N ASN A 161 -18.51 10.97 -3.67
CA ASN A 161 -19.19 11.07 -2.39
C ASN A 161 -18.73 12.34 -1.65
N PRO A 162 -19.58 13.37 -1.53
CA PRO A 162 -19.19 14.64 -0.92
C PRO A 162 -18.83 14.51 0.57
N GLY A 163 -19.32 13.46 1.22
CA GLY A 163 -19.00 13.19 2.63
C GLY A 163 -17.58 12.72 2.89
N ASN A 164 -16.84 12.36 1.84
CA ASN A 164 -15.44 11.98 1.96
C ASN A 164 -14.50 13.21 1.92
N GLY A 165 -15.03 14.36 1.52
CA GLY A 165 -14.26 15.59 1.38
C GLY A 165 -13.23 15.57 0.25
N PRO A 166 -12.45 16.67 0.10
CA PRO A 166 -11.47 16.78 -0.98
C PRO A 166 -10.40 15.70 -0.95
N GLY A 167 -9.87 15.39 0.23
CA GLY A 167 -8.82 14.38 0.37
C GLY A 167 -9.31 12.96 0.07
N GLY A 168 -10.52 12.62 0.53
CA GLY A 168 -11.13 11.32 0.19
C GLY A 168 -11.44 11.19 -1.30
N ALA A 169 -11.82 12.29 -1.98
CA ALA A 169 -11.99 12.31 -3.43
C ALA A 169 -10.65 12.09 -4.16
N GLY A 170 -9.58 12.78 -3.71
CA GLY A 170 -8.22 12.60 -4.24
C GLY A 170 -7.72 11.16 -4.06
N TYR A 171 -7.94 10.58 -2.88
CA TYR A 171 -7.65 9.18 -2.59
C TYR A 171 -8.38 8.23 -3.55
N GLY A 172 -9.71 8.38 -3.66
CA GLY A 172 -10.52 7.55 -4.57
C GLY A 172 -10.05 7.63 -6.01
N LEU A 173 -9.77 8.86 -6.52
CA LEU A 173 -9.24 9.07 -7.86
C LEU A 173 -7.88 8.39 -8.03
N ALA A 174 -6.96 8.58 -7.10
CA ALA A 174 -5.63 7.95 -7.15
C ALA A 174 -5.74 6.43 -7.26
N LYS A 175 -6.59 5.80 -6.43
CA LYS A 175 -6.78 4.34 -6.43
C LYS A 175 -7.47 3.83 -7.71
N GLN A 176 -8.38 4.62 -8.32
CA GLN A 176 -8.94 4.31 -9.65
C GLN A 176 -7.87 4.35 -10.75
N VAL A 177 -7.03 5.38 -10.76
CA VAL A 177 -5.97 5.53 -11.78
C VAL A 177 -4.92 4.42 -11.62
N ILE A 178 -4.56 4.01 -10.40
CA ILE A 178 -3.65 2.88 -10.15
C ILE A 178 -4.20 1.60 -10.81
N SER A 179 -5.49 1.33 -10.73
CA SER A 179 -6.10 0.16 -11.36
C SER A 179 -5.87 0.14 -12.87
N GLN A 180 -6.00 1.29 -13.53
CA GLN A 180 -5.72 1.43 -14.96
C GLN A 180 -4.21 1.36 -15.27
N TYR A 181 -3.40 2.03 -14.45
CA TYR A 181 -1.94 2.05 -14.61
C TYR A 181 -1.35 0.63 -14.56
N VAL A 182 -1.81 -0.20 -13.63
CA VAL A 182 -1.36 -1.61 -13.50
C VAL A 182 -1.60 -2.39 -14.79
N VAL A 183 -2.77 -2.23 -15.43
CA VAL A 183 -3.09 -2.92 -16.70
C VAL A 183 -2.17 -2.45 -17.84
N VAL A 184 -1.96 -1.13 -17.93
CA VAL A 184 -1.07 -0.55 -18.96
C VAL A 184 0.36 -1.02 -18.77
N LEU A 185 0.87 -0.95 -17.53
CA LEU A 185 2.25 -1.32 -17.22
C LEU A 185 2.47 -2.83 -17.40
N ALA A 186 1.51 -3.67 -17.01
CA ALA A 186 1.56 -5.12 -17.23
C ALA A 186 1.76 -5.46 -18.71
N ARG A 187 1.02 -4.78 -19.60
CA ARG A 187 1.16 -4.96 -21.06
C ARG A 187 2.55 -4.52 -21.57
N GLN A 188 3.08 -3.41 -21.06
CA GLN A 188 4.38 -2.88 -21.47
C GLN A 188 5.53 -3.80 -21.06
N LEU A 189 5.44 -4.40 -19.86
CA LEU A 189 6.51 -5.22 -19.28
C LEU A 189 6.41 -6.72 -19.57
N ALA A 190 5.32 -7.16 -20.21
CA ALA A 190 5.06 -8.58 -20.49
C ALA A 190 6.21 -9.29 -21.24
N ARG A 191 6.90 -8.60 -22.17
CA ARG A 191 8.04 -9.17 -22.91
C ARG A 191 9.26 -9.45 -22.04
N ARG A 192 9.37 -8.78 -20.88
CA ARG A 192 10.39 -9.03 -19.86
C ARG A 192 9.91 -10.06 -18.83
N SER A 193 8.74 -10.67 -19.04
CA SER A 193 8.07 -11.55 -18.07
C SER A 193 7.86 -10.90 -16.69
N ILE A 194 7.94 -9.57 -16.60
CA ILE A 194 7.64 -8.84 -15.37
C ILE A 194 6.13 -8.75 -15.24
N ARG A 195 5.60 -9.26 -14.12
CA ARG A 195 4.18 -9.22 -13.78
C ARG A 195 3.86 -7.94 -13.01
N VAL A 196 2.70 -7.37 -13.29
CA VAL A 196 2.23 -6.17 -12.59
C VAL A 196 0.79 -6.38 -12.18
N ASN A 197 0.51 -6.31 -10.89
CA ASN A 197 -0.82 -6.55 -10.32
C ASN A 197 -1.13 -5.51 -9.24
N ALA A 198 -2.40 -5.36 -8.88
CA ALA A 198 -2.81 -4.59 -7.71
C ALA A 198 -3.50 -5.48 -6.68
N VAL A 199 -3.31 -5.17 -5.40
CA VAL A 199 -4.14 -5.65 -4.29
C VAL A 199 -5.09 -4.53 -3.87
N HIS A 200 -6.36 -4.87 -3.59
CA HIS A 200 -7.40 -3.90 -3.23
C HIS A 200 -8.00 -4.28 -1.87
N PRO A 201 -7.41 -3.79 -0.78
CA PRO A 201 -7.99 -3.96 0.55
C PRO A 201 -9.31 -3.20 0.70
N THR A 202 -10.20 -3.72 1.54
CA THR A 202 -11.27 -2.98 2.20
C THR A 202 -10.71 -2.27 3.45
N ASN A 203 -11.55 -2.01 4.44
CA ASN A 203 -11.12 -1.59 5.76
C ASN A 203 -10.04 -2.55 6.27
N CYS A 204 -8.86 -2.04 6.55
CA CYS A 204 -7.74 -2.82 7.06
C CYS A 204 -7.36 -2.31 8.45
N ASN A 205 -7.15 -3.20 9.42
CA ASN A 205 -6.84 -2.91 10.81
C ASN A 205 -5.49 -2.18 10.95
N THR A 206 -5.50 -0.87 10.75
CA THR A 206 -4.31 0.02 10.78
C THR A 206 -4.67 1.35 11.41
N ASP A 207 -3.67 2.16 11.76
CA ASP A 207 -3.89 3.52 12.29
C ASP A 207 -4.67 4.42 11.32
N MET A 208 -4.58 4.18 10.02
CA MET A 208 -5.39 4.89 9.01
C MET A 208 -6.88 4.63 9.23
N LEU A 209 -7.28 3.37 9.47
CA LEU A 209 -8.67 3.01 9.78
C LEU A 209 -9.07 3.51 11.16
N HIS A 210 -8.17 3.34 12.14
CA HIS A 210 -8.45 3.69 13.54
C HIS A 210 -8.07 5.14 13.83
N SER A 211 -8.68 6.06 13.09
CA SER A 211 -8.46 7.50 13.20
C SER A 211 -9.77 8.27 13.38
N PRO A 212 -9.77 9.38 14.13
CA PRO A 212 -10.99 10.17 14.34
C PRO A 212 -11.68 10.62 13.03
N PRO A 213 -10.95 11.08 11.99
CA PRO A 213 -11.59 11.44 10.72
C PRO A 213 -12.27 10.24 10.05
N MET A 214 -11.66 9.05 10.11
CA MET A 214 -12.23 7.84 9.54
C MET A 214 -13.50 7.44 10.31
N TYR A 215 -13.48 7.45 11.64
CA TYR A 215 -14.68 7.16 12.45
C TYR A 215 -15.82 8.13 12.11
N LYS A 216 -15.50 9.44 11.98
CA LYS A 216 -16.47 10.47 11.60
C LYS A 216 -17.07 10.23 10.20
N SER A 217 -16.30 9.68 9.26
CA SER A 217 -16.80 9.36 7.92
C SER A 217 -17.87 8.26 7.94
N PHE A 218 -17.82 7.34 8.90
CA PHE A 218 -18.80 6.26 9.10
C PHE A 218 -19.96 6.65 10.02
N ARG A 219 -19.74 7.59 10.94
CA ARG A 219 -20.73 8.02 11.94
C ARG A 219 -20.91 9.54 11.91
N LYS A 220 -21.40 10.02 10.76
CA LYS A 220 -21.68 11.46 10.53
C LYS A 220 -22.73 12.03 11.50
N ASP A 221 -23.56 11.16 12.06
CA ASP A 221 -24.62 11.46 13.04
C ASP A 221 -24.05 11.83 14.43
N LEU A 222 -22.83 11.39 14.76
CA LEU A 222 -22.19 11.69 16.05
C LEU A 222 -21.15 12.79 15.91
N PRO A 223 -21.02 13.72 16.90
CA PRO A 223 -19.99 14.77 16.86
C PRO A 223 -18.57 14.18 16.95
N GLU A 224 -18.33 13.26 17.87
CA GLU A 224 -17.06 12.61 18.16
C GLU A 224 -17.26 11.09 18.31
N PRO A 225 -17.36 10.35 17.22
CA PRO A 225 -17.57 8.91 17.29
C PRO A 225 -16.32 8.17 17.80
N THR A 226 -16.55 7.16 18.63
CA THR A 226 -15.53 6.24 19.11
C THR A 226 -15.26 5.13 18.07
N ARG A 227 -14.25 4.29 18.35
CA ARG A 227 -13.97 3.08 17.56
C ARG A 227 -15.18 2.14 17.53
N GLU A 228 -15.80 1.91 18.69
CA GLU A 228 -16.95 1.02 18.84
C GLU A 228 -18.16 1.54 18.05
N ASP A 229 -18.35 2.87 18.02
CA ASP A 229 -19.39 3.50 17.20
C ASP A 229 -19.17 3.27 15.71
N ALA A 230 -17.94 3.41 15.24
CA ALA A 230 -17.60 3.27 13.82
C ALA A 230 -17.62 1.79 13.37
N GLU A 231 -17.30 0.86 14.27
CA GLU A 231 -17.19 -0.57 13.96
C GLU A 231 -18.50 -1.14 13.40
N GLN A 232 -19.64 -0.70 13.87
CA GLN A 232 -20.95 -1.07 13.29
C GLN A 232 -21.08 -0.64 11.82
N GLY A 233 -20.49 0.48 11.45
CA GLY A 233 -20.40 0.94 10.07
C GLY A 233 -19.46 0.09 9.23
N PHE A 234 -18.35 -0.33 9.83
CA PHE A 234 -17.37 -1.20 9.20
C PHE A 234 -17.97 -2.56 8.84
N TYR A 235 -18.73 -3.19 9.75
CA TYR A 235 -19.44 -4.45 9.47
C TYR A 235 -20.40 -4.36 8.28
N ARG A 236 -20.99 -3.20 8.02
CA ARG A 236 -21.96 -3.02 6.93
C ARG A 236 -21.30 -2.93 5.54
N MET A 237 -19.99 -2.70 5.50
CA MET A 237 -19.26 -2.62 4.22
C MET A 237 -18.96 -3.98 3.62
N GLN A 238 -18.77 -5.02 4.45
CA GLN A 238 -18.40 -6.35 4.00
C GLN A 238 -19.63 -7.28 3.91
N ALA A 239 -19.62 -8.24 2.98
CA ALA A 239 -20.60 -9.30 2.94
C ALA A 239 -20.32 -10.38 4.01
N MET A 240 -19.05 -10.59 4.33
CA MET A 240 -18.63 -11.43 5.45
C MET A 240 -18.85 -10.70 6.79
N PRO A 241 -19.14 -11.43 7.89
CA PRO A 241 -19.39 -10.83 9.21
C PRO A 241 -18.09 -10.41 9.90
N ILE A 242 -17.31 -9.52 9.26
CA ILE A 242 -16.06 -8.96 9.77
C ILE A 242 -16.08 -7.43 9.64
N PRO A 243 -15.49 -6.66 10.57
CA PRO A 243 -15.44 -5.21 10.47
C PRO A 243 -14.29 -4.73 9.56
N TRP A 244 -13.22 -5.51 9.47
CA TRP A 244 -12.00 -5.23 8.69
C TRP A 244 -11.26 -6.52 8.37
N VAL A 245 -10.27 -6.41 7.50
CA VAL A 245 -9.24 -7.43 7.27
C VAL A 245 -7.96 -7.04 8.02
N GLU A 246 -7.13 -8.02 8.36
CA GLU A 246 -5.84 -7.74 8.99
C GLU A 246 -4.76 -7.43 7.93
N PRO A 247 -3.71 -6.67 8.27
CA PRO A 247 -2.57 -6.45 7.37
C PRO A 247 -1.98 -7.75 6.80
N ASP A 248 -2.00 -8.82 7.59
CA ASP A 248 -1.49 -10.13 7.19
C ASP A 248 -2.32 -10.79 6.09
N ASP A 249 -3.63 -10.54 6.03
CA ASP A 249 -4.50 -11.04 4.96
C ASP A 249 -4.06 -10.46 3.61
N ILE A 250 -3.70 -9.17 3.60
CA ILE A 250 -3.17 -8.52 2.40
C ILE A 250 -1.76 -9.00 2.08
N ALA A 251 -0.92 -9.17 3.11
CA ALA A 251 0.45 -9.64 2.93
C ALA A 251 0.52 -11.05 2.36
N ASN A 252 -0.42 -11.94 2.70
CA ASN A 252 -0.54 -13.27 2.10
C ASN A 252 -0.80 -13.20 0.59
N ALA A 253 -1.65 -12.26 0.15
CA ALA A 253 -1.89 -12.03 -1.28
C ALA A 253 -0.65 -11.42 -1.97
N VAL A 254 0.08 -10.53 -1.29
CA VAL A 254 1.35 -9.98 -1.79
C VAL A 254 2.40 -11.08 -1.96
N VAL A 255 2.55 -11.99 -1.00
CA VAL A 255 3.47 -13.14 -1.12
C VAL A 255 3.07 -14.03 -2.31
N TYR A 256 1.77 -14.34 -2.50
CA TYR A 256 1.30 -15.07 -3.67
C TYR A 256 1.69 -14.36 -4.97
N LEU A 257 1.41 -13.07 -5.10
CA LEU A 257 1.73 -12.28 -6.30
C LEU A 257 3.24 -12.10 -6.50
N ALA A 258 4.05 -12.14 -5.45
CA ALA A 258 5.51 -12.08 -5.51
C ALA A 258 6.16 -13.42 -5.90
N SER A 259 5.51 -14.52 -5.62
CA SER A 259 6.01 -15.88 -5.82
C SER A 259 5.80 -16.39 -7.25
N ASP A 260 6.45 -17.51 -7.56
CA ASP A 260 6.31 -18.20 -8.86
C ASP A 260 4.97 -18.94 -9.00
N GLU A 261 4.18 -19.05 -7.90
CA GLU A 261 2.82 -19.59 -7.94
C GLU A 261 1.91 -18.72 -8.83
N SER A 262 2.20 -17.43 -8.93
CA SER A 262 1.48 -16.47 -9.77
C SER A 262 2.18 -16.14 -11.09
N ARG A 263 3.07 -17.01 -11.60
CA ARG A 263 3.93 -16.76 -12.78
C ARG A 263 3.19 -16.35 -14.06
N TYR A 264 1.90 -16.63 -14.14
CA TYR A 264 1.04 -16.25 -15.27
C TYR A 264 -0.07 -15.28 -14.89
N VAL A 265 0.02 -14.65 -13.72
CA VAL A 265 -0.94 -13.68 -13.22
C VAL A 265 -0.37 -12.27 -13.39
N THR A 266 -0.92 -11.50 -14.32
CA THR A 266 -0.50 -10.11 -14.58
C THR A 266 -1.69 -9.26 -15.02
N GLY A 267 -1.68 -7.96 -14.71
CA GLY A 267 -2.77 -7.03 -15.00
C GLY A 267 -4.00 -7.21 -14.11
N GLN A 268 -3.91 -7.99 -13.04
CA GLN A 268 -5.05 -8.32 -12.18
C GLN A 268 -5.28 -7.30 -11.08
N GLN A 269 -6.56 -7.17 -10.72
CA GLN A 269 -7.07 -6.37 -9.62
C GLN A 269 -7.58 -7.35 -8.56
N LEU A 270 -6.74 -7.71 -7.58
CA LEU A 270 -7.08 -8.71 -6.57
C LEU A 270 -7.67 -8.04 -5.33
N ALA A 271 -8.97 -8.18 -5.14
CA ALA A 271 -9.63 -7.68 -3.95
C ALA A 271 -9.44 -8.64 -2.76
N ILE A 272 -9.06 -8.07 -1.61
CA ILE A 272 -9.04 -8.73 -0.31
C ILE A 272 -9.97 -7.90 0.57
N ASP A 273 -11.26 -8.18 0.47
CA ASP A 273 -12.27 -7.21 0.86
C ASP A 273 -13.45 -7.77 1.68
N GLY A 274 -13.41 -9.04 2.07
CA GLY A 274 -14.51 -9.66 2.78
C GLY A 274 -15.85 -9.57 2.02
N GLY A 275 -15.80 -9.38 0.69
CA GLY A 275 -16.96 -9.23 -0.18
C GLY A 275 -17.56 -7.82 -0.19
N ALA A 276 -16.78 -6.77 0.15
CA ALA A 276 -17.26 -5.38 0.11
C ALA A 276 -17.78 -4.98 -1.28
N LEU A 277 -17.12 -5.42 -2.36
CA LEU A 277 -17.55 -5.17 -3.72
C LEU A 277 -18.86 -5.86 -4.13
N LEU A 278 -19.33 -6.85 -3.36
CA LEU A 278 -20.61 -7.51 -3.58
C LEU A 278 -21.79 -6.71 -3.02
N GLN A 279 -21.51 -5.71 -2.18
CA GLN A 279 -22.49 -4.84 -1.53
C GLN A 279 -22.65 -3.49 -2.23
N ALA A 280 -21.89 -3.23 -3.30
CA ALA A 280 -21.84 -1.95 -4.01
C ALA A 280 -22.89 -1.83 -5.12
#